data_a729ba3bec50d7fde37c8a92a31636d8
#
_entry.id   a729ba3bec50d7fde37c8a92a31636d8
#
_cell.length_a   1.000
_cell.length_b   1.000
_cell.length_c   1.000
_cell.angle_alpha   90.00
_cell.angle_beta   90.00
_cell.angle_gamma   90.00
#
_symmetry.space_group_name_H-M   'P 1'
#
loop_
_entity.id
_entity.type
_entity.pdbx_description
1 polymer ?
#
loop_
_entity_poly.entity_id
_entity_poly.type
_entity_poly.pdbx_seq_one_letter_code
_entity_poly.pdbx_strand_id
1 'polypeptide(L)'
;LFNNKAALPEINGVAIEVLDKKDEYNLPIIKGLDIVGINIGQVIELSTPREINTIKVIFDNVNKHDLSDIIYEIDIKNLISIEIKTKYGINFLIGDVENIDSKLDKCKIIMEQDLLKRGLKGTIDVSFKGNPVFRQE
;
A
#
# COMPACT_ATOMS: atom_id res chain seq x y z
N LEU A 1 7.92 -5.31 5.38
CA LEU A 1 8.62 -6.47 5.89
C LEU A 1 10.11 -6.36 5.59
N PHE A 2 10.95 -6.47 6.60
CA PHE A 2 12.39 -6.29 6.47
C PHE A 2 13.10 -7.53 7.01
N ASN A 3 13.83 -8.27 6.16
CA ASN A 3 14.60 -9.45 6.58
C ASN A 3 13.77 -10.44 7.41
N ASN A 4 12.59 -10.79 6.96
CA ASN A 4 11.62 -11.66 7.63
C ASN A 4 11.04 -11.09 8.92
N LYS A 5 11.21 -9.79 9.15
CA LYS A 5 10.61 -9.07 10.26
C LYS A 5 9.66 -8.02 9.74
N ALA A 6 8.54 -7.85 10.42
CA ALA A 6 7.63 -6.77 10.13
C ALA A 6 8.05 -5.53 10.93
N ALA A 7 8.06 -4.39 10.29
CA ALA A 7 8.35 -3.11 10.93
C ALA A 7 7.12 -2.23 10.90
N LEU A 8 6.88 -1.51 12.01
CA LEU A 8 5.84 -0.51 12.12
C LEU A 8 6.50 0.85 12.08
N PRO A 9 6.64 1.47 10.91
CA PRO A 9 7.24 2.80 10.84
C PRO A 9 6.24 3.84 11.35
N GLU A 10 6.71 4.73 12.21
CA GLU A 10 5.98 5.94 12.46
C GLU A 10 6.12 6.87 11.26
N ILE A 11 5.12 7.73 11.13
CA ILE A 11 5.03 8.66 10.01
C ILE A 11 6.19 9.62 9.97
N ASN A 12 6.81 9.90 11.11
CA ASN A 12 7.99 10.77 11.20
C ASN A 12 9.32 10.02 11.02
N GLY A 13 9.27 8.74 10.64
CA GLY A 13 10.47 7.95 10.34
C GLY A 13 11.07 7.20 11.52
N VAL A 14 10.41 7.18 12.68
CA VAL A 14 10.88 6.41 13.83
C VAL A 14 10.31 5.00 13.77
N ALA A 15 11.16 4.01 13.98
CA ALA A 15 10.70 2.63 14.10
C ALA A 15 10.03 2.42 15.45
N ILE A 16 8.75 2.08 15.44
CA ILE A 16 7.99 1.80 16.66
C ILE A 16 8.38 0.43 17.17
N GLU A 17 8.35 -0.56 16.29
CA GLU A 17 8.56 -1.94 16.66
C GLU A 17 9.07 -2.73 15.46
N VAL A 18 9.95 -3.69 15.70
CA VAL A 18 10.38 -4.67 14.71
C VAL A 18 9.90 -6.03 15.18
N LEU A 19 9.11 -6.69 14.35
CA LEU A 19 8.45 -7.94 14.68
C LEU A 19 9.10 -9.10 13.93
N ASP A 20 9.16 -10.27 14.56
CA ASP A 20 9.72 -11.47 13.94
C ASP A 20 8.72 -12.15 13.00
N LYS A 21 7.43 -11.96 13.24
CA LYS A 21 6.37 -12.59 12.46
C LYS A 21 5.36 -11.57 11.97
N LYS A 22 5.26 -11.44 10.67
CA LYS A 22 4.29 -10.58 10.04
C LYS A 22 2.85 -10.98 10.37
N ASP A 23 2.59 -12.29 10.43
CA ASP A 23 1.22 -12.81 10.57
C ASP A 23 0.55 -12.41 11.88
N GLU A 24 1.32 -12.17 12.94
CA GLU A 24 0.79 -11.76 14.23
C GLU A 24 0.07 -10.41 14.17
N TYR A 25 0.46 -9.54 13.23
CA TYR A 25 -0.04 -8.17 13.14
C TYR A 25 -0.76 -7.87 11.84
N ASN A 26 -0.81 -8.84 10.94
CA ASN A 26 -1.49 -8.69 9.65
C ASN A 26 -1.07 -7.42 8.90
N LEU A 27 0.22 -7.10 8.93
CA LEU A 27 0.75 -5.89 8.32
C LEU A 27 1.03 -6.08 6.83
N PRO A 28 0.85 -5.04 6.01
CA PRO A 28 1.23 -5.10 4.61
C PRO A 28 2.75 -5.12 4.44
N ILE A 29 3.20 -5.72 3.36
CA ILE A 29 4.59 -5.65 2.92
C ILE A 29 4.75 -4.39 2.10
N ILE A 30 5.78 -3.60 2.40
CA ILE A 30 6.09 -2.40 1.61
C ILE A 30 7.34 -2.71 0.80
N LYS A 31 7.21 -2.68 -0.53
CA LYS A 31 8.32 -2.89 -1.46
C LYS A 31 8.82 -1.56 -1.99
N GLY A 32 10.13 -1.48 -2.21
CA GLY A 32 10.74 -0.34 -2.85
C GLY A 32 11.25 0.75 -1.91
N LEU A 33 11.20 0.50 -0.60
CA LEU A 33 11.82 1.41 0.36
C LEU A 33 13.33 1.19 0.41
N ASP A 34 14.08 2.27 0.29
CA ASP A 34 15.51 2.26 0.57
C ASP A 34 15.71 2.56 2.05
N ILE A 35 16.00 1.51 2.81
CA ILE A 35 16.19 1.61 4.25
C ILE A 35 17.66 1.42 4.58
N VAL A 36 18.27 2.42 5.22
CA VAL A 36 19.68 2.39 5.58
C VAL A 36 19.93 1.47 6.77
N GLY A 37 19.03 1.47 7.72
CA GLY A 37 19.15 0.58 8.87
C GLY A 37 17.90 0.61 9.72
N ILE A 38 17.68 -0.48 10.49
CA ILE A 38 16.58 -0.57 11.44
C ILE A 38 17.11 -1.12 12.75
N ASN A 39 16.92 -0.34 13.82
CA ASN A 39 17.16 -0.79 15.18
C ASN A 39 15.94 -0.41 16.00
N ILE A 40 15.53 -1.30 16.90
CA ILE A 40 14.38 -1.03 17.78
C ILE A 40 14.63 0.24 18.58
N GLY A 41 13.69 1.19 18.53
CA GLY A 41 13.79 2.45 19.25
C GLY A 41 14.64 3.51 18.55
N GLN A 42 15.19 3.22 17.39
CA GLN A 42 15.96 4.19 16.60
C GLN A 42 15.16 4.66 15.39
N VAL A 43 15.62 5.76 14.81
CA VAL A 43 15.03 6.31 13.60
C VAL A 43 15.24 5.35 12.44
N ILE A 44 14.19 5.13 11.64
CA ILE A 44 14.31 4.46 10.35
C ILE A 44 14.82 5.51 9.36
N GLU A 45 16.02 5.30 8.86
CA GLU A 45 16.59 6.20 7.86
C GLU A 45 16.12 5.77 6.47
N LEU A 46 15.25 6.58 5.87
CA LEU A 46 14.77 6.38 4.52
C LEU A 46 15.57 7.26 3.56
N SER A 47 15.72 6.80 2.32
CA SER A 47 16.53 7.50 1.33
C SER A 47 16.00 8.91 1.02
N THR A 48 14.69 9.13 1.11
CA THR A 48 14.12 10.45 0.87
C THR A 48 12.92 10.74 1.78
N PRO A 49 12.72 12.01 2.19
CA PRO A 49 11.51 12.43 2.88
C PRO A 49 10.24 12.22 2.06
N ARG A 50 10.37 12.21 0.74
CA ARG A 50 9.27 11.97 -0.18
C ARG A 50 8.68 10.59 -0.01
N GLU A 51 9.54 9.58 0.20
CA GLU A 51 9.08 8.21 0.45
C GLU A 51 8.28 8.14 1.75
N ILE A 52 8.76 8.79 2.81
CA ILE A 52 8.06 8.85 4.09
C ILE A 52 6.67 9.47 3.91
N ASN A 53 6.61 10.61 3.24
CA ASN A 53 5.35 11.30 3.00
C ASN A 53 4.40 10.47 2.16
N THR A 54 4.91 9.80 1.14
CA THR A 54 4.11 8.92 0.28
C THR A 54 3.48 7.80 1.08
N ILE A 55 4.25 7.14 1.94
CA ILE A 55 3.74 6.06 2.79
C ILE A 55 2.66 6.58 3.73
N LYS A 56 2.89 7.74 4.33
CA LYS A 56 1.90 8.37 5.22
C LYS A 56 0.56 8.59 4.50
N VAL A 57 0.63 9.19 3.33
CA VAL A 57 -0.57 9.49 2.53
C VAL A 57 -1.30 8.20 2.17
N ILE A 58 -0.56 7.16 1.77
CA ILE A 58 -1.16 5.87 1.43
C ILE A 58 -1.86 5.26 2.65
N PHE A 59 -1.18 5.17 3.79
CA PHE A 59 -1.77 4.56 4.98
C PHE A 59 -2.97 5.34 5.50
N ASP A 60 -2.91 6.67 5.50
CA ASP A 60 -4.04 7.48 5.93
C ASP A 60 -5.29 7.19 5.08
N ASN A 61 -5.10 7.07 3.77
CA ASN A 61 -6.22 6.81 2.86
C ASN A 61 -6.70 5.35 2.89
N VAL A 62 -5.79 4.41 3.04
CA VAL A 62 -6.13 2.99 3.23
C VAL A 62 -7.01 2.83 4.47
N ASN A 63 -6.65 3.49 5.56
CA ASN A 63 -7.44 3.45 6.79
C ASN A 63 -8.78 4.17 6.62
N LYS A 64 -8.80 5.30 5.95
CA LYS A 64 -10.02 6.05 5.70
C LYS A 64 -11.07 5.25 4.94
N HIS A 65 -10.64 4.42 4.00
CA HIS A 65 -11.53 3.59 3.17
C HIS A 65 -11.74 2.19 3.72
N ASP A 66 -11.28 1.91 4.94
CA ASP A 66 -11.41 0.60 5.59
C ASP A 66 -10.81 -0.54 4.75
N LEU A 67 -9.68 -0.29 4.13
CA LEU A 67 -9.00 -1.26 3.27
C LEU A 67 -7.82 -1.95 3.96
N SER A 68 -7.48 -1.56 5.18
CA SER A 68 -6.26 -2.04 5.84
C SER A 68 -6.23 -3.56 6.03
N ASP A 69 -7.38 -4.19 6.25
CA ASP A 69 -7.45 -5.63 6.50
C ASP A 69 -7.26 -6.48 5.25
N ILE A 70 -7.46 -5.92 4.07
CA ILE A 70 -7.39 -6.67 2.82
C ILE A 70 -6.12 -6.42 2.02
N ILE A 71 -5.37 -5.39 2.34
CA ILE A 71 -4.13 -5.05 1.64
C ILE A 71 -2.97 -5.85 2.24
N TYR A 72 -2.22 -6.56 1.39
CA TYR A 72 -1.06 -7.30 1.86
C TYR A 72 0.27 -6.77 1.32
N GLU A 73 0.25 -5.98 0.25
CA GLU A 73 1.48 -5.43 -0.33
C GLU A 73 1.24 -4.06 -0.92
N ILE A 74 2.19 -3.16 -0.68
CA ILE A 74 2.21 -1.83 -1.29
C ILE A 74 3.57 -1.67 -1.96
N ASP A 75 3.58 -1.51 -3.28
CA ASP A 75 4.81 -1.36 -4.06
C ASP A 75 5.02 0.11 -4.40
N ILE A 76 6.08 0.70 -3.84
CA ILE A 76 6.47 2.08 -4.08
C ILE A 76 7.85 2.21 -4.73
N LYS A 77 8.30 1.18 -5.43
CA LYS A 77 9.58 1.23 -6.15
C LYS A 77 9.63 2.42 -7.10
N ASN A 78 8.50 2.73 -7.70
CA ASN A 78 8.35 3.90 -8.56
C ASN A 78 7.20 4.74 -8.01
N LEU A 79 7.51 5.95 -7.52
CA LEU A 79 6.52 6.83 -6.90
C LEU A 79 5.47 7.37 -7.86
N ILE A 80 5.64 7.18 -9.15
CA ILE A 80 4.64 7.54 -10.15
C ILE A 80 3.91 6.32 -10.72
N SER A 81 4.20 5.14 -10.19
CA SER A 81 3.58 3.88 -10.63
C SER A 81 3.33 2.97 -9.42
N ILE A 82 2.72 3.53 -8.40
CA ILE A 82 2.43 2.83 -7.15
C ILE A 82 1.34 1.79 -7.38
N GLU A 83 1.55 0.58 -6.83
CA GLU A 83 0.59 -0.50 -6.92
C GLU A 83 0.26 -1.01 -5.52
N ILE A 84 -1.02 -1.23 -5.26
CA ILE A 84 -1.51 -1.78 -4.00
C ILE A 84 -2.15 -3.13 -4.29
N LYS A 85 -1.70 -4.17 -3.59
CA LYS A 85 -2.20 -5.54 -3.81
C LYS A 85 -3.09 -5.99 -2.67
N THR A 86 -4.24 -6.57 -3.02
CA THR A 86 -5.18 -7.07 -2.03
C THR A 86 -5.12 -8.59 -1.94
N LYS A 87 -5.64 -9.11 -0.82
CA LYS A 87 -5.74 -10.56 -0.56
C LYS A 87 -6.68 -11.29 -1.53
N TYR A 88 -7.49 -10.55 -2.27
CA TYR A 88 -8.48 -11.12 -3.18
C TYR A 88 -7.96 -11.35 -4.60
N GLY A 89 -6.66 -11.10 -4.84
CA GLY A 89 -6.10 -11.17 -6.19
C GLY A 89 -6.47 -9.98 -7.07
N ILE A 90 -6.99 -8.91 -6.46
CA ILE A 90 -7.31 -7.66 -7.13
C ILE A 90 -6.26 -6.64 -6.75
N ASN A 91 -5.61 -6.03 -7.74
CA ASN A 91 -4.57 -5.05 -7.53
C ASN A 91 -5.08 -3.67 -7.95
N PHE A 92 -4.62 -2.64 -7.22
CA PHE A 92 -4.96 -1.25 -7.54
C PHE A 92 -3.72 -0.57 -8.09
N LEU A 93 -3.72 -0.20 -9.35
CA LEU A 93 -2.65 0.60 -9.95
C LEU A 93 -3.00 2.08 -9.75
N ILE A 94 -2.35 2.69 -8.79
CA ILE A 94 -2.66 4.05 -8.32
C ILE A 94 -1.94 5.11 -9.16
N GLY A 95 -0.74 4.79 -9.67
CA GLY A 95 0.14 5.78 -10.24
C GLY A 95 0.86 6.55 -9.14
N ASP A 96 0.68 7.87 -9.09
CA ASP A 96 1.18 8.66 -7.96
C ASP A 96 0.10 8.81 -6.88
N VAL A 97 0.44 9.50 -5.79
CA VAL A 97 -0.50 9.69 -4.67
C VAL A 97 -1.46 10.85 -4.88
N GLU A 98 -1.38 11.55 -5.98
CA GLU A 98 -2.31 12.63 -6.29
C GLU A 98 -3.72 12.07 -6.41
N ASN A 99 -4.68 12.69 -5.72
CA ASN A 99 -6.08 12.24 -5.71
C ASN A 99 -6.28 10.80 -5.21
N ILE A 100 -5.40 10.33 -4.34
CA ILE A 100 -5.47 8.95 -3.87
C ILE A 100 -6.79 8.63 -3.16
N ASP A 101 -7.39 9.59 -2.48
CA ASP A 101 -8.69 9.43 -1.84
C ASP A 101 -9.75 9.00 -2.86
N SER A 102 -9.88 9.75 -3.94
CA SER A 102 -10.81 9.43 -5.03
C SER A 102 -10.45 8.11 -5.72
N LYS A 103 -9.15 7.87 -5.95
CA LYS A 103 -8.67 6.64 -6.59
C LYS A 103 -9.03 5.40 -5.77
N LEU A 104 -8.80 5.44 -4.47
CA LEU A 104 -9.12 4.30 -3.60
C LEU A 104 -10.63 4.10 -3.47
N ASP A 105 -11.40 5.17 -3.44
CA ASP A 105 -12.85 5.08 -3.42
C ASP A 105 -13.38 4.33 -4.65
N LYS A 106 -12.90 4.70 -5.82
CA LYS A 106 -13.27 4.04 -7.07
C LYS A 106 -12.87 2.57 -7.09
N CYS A 107 -11.65 2.26 -6.66
CA CYS A 107 -11.18 0.88 -6.58
C CYS A 107 -12.06 0.05 -5.64
N LYS A 108 -12.38 0.59 -4.48
CA LYS A 108 -13.21 -0.10 -3.48
C LYS A 108 -14.60 -0.40 -4.04
N ILE A 109 -15.24 0.58 -4.67
CA ILE A 109 -16.56 0.43 -5.25
C ILE A 109 -16.56 -0.65 -6.32
N ILE A 110 -15.62 -0.59 -7.26
CA ILE A 110 -15.53 -1.57 -8.36
C ILE A 110 -15.28 -2.97 -7.80
N MET A 111 -14.37 -3.09 -6.84
CA MET A 111 -14.05 -4.37 -6.24
C MET A 111 -15.25 -4.98 -5.52
N GLU A 112 -15.88 -4.22 -4.62
CA GLU A 112 -16.96 -4.75 -3.78
C GLU A 112 -18.26 -4.94 -4.53
N GLN A 113 -18.62 -4.04 -5.44
CA GLN A 113 -19.91 -4.08 -6.13
C GLN A 113 -19.90 -4.92 -7.40
N ASP A 114 -18.74 -5.24 -7.95
CA ASP A 114 -18.64 -5.96 -9.20
C ASP A 114 -17.68 -7.16 -9.12
N LEU A 115 -16.37 -6.90 -8.99
CA LEU A 115 -15.35 -7.93 -9.19
C LEU A 115 -15.45 -9.09 -8.21
N LEU A 116 -15.64 -8.82 -6.93
CA LEU A 116 -15.77 -9.89 -5.92
C LEU A 116 -17.01 -10.71 -6.13
N LYS A 117 -18.11 -10.09 -6.55
CA LYS A 117 -19.36 -10.79 -6.84
C LYS A 117 -19.25 -11.72 -8.04
N ARG A 118 -18.43 -11.36 -9.00
CA ARG A 118 -18.19 -12.17 -10.20
C ARG A 118 -17.01 -13.11 -10.08
N GLY A 119 -16.29 -13.07 -8.95
CA GLY A 119 -15.10 -13.89 -8.74
C GLY A 119 -13.94 -13.56 -9.67
N LEU A 120 -13.83 -12.32 -10.10
CA LEU A 120 -12.78 -11.89 -11.03
C LEU A 120 -11.52 -11.44 -10.28
N LYS A 121 -10.37 -11.66 -10.92
CA LYS A 121 -9.07 -11.23 -10.43
C LYS A 121 -8.36 -10.44 -11.52
N GLY A 122 -7.52 -9.49 -11.11
CA GLY A 122 -6.78 -8.66 -12.05
C GLY A 122 -6.44 -7.30 -11.47
N THR A 123 -6.23 -6.32 -12.33
CA THR A 123 -5.78 -4.99 -11.94
C THR A 123 -6.80 -3.93 -12.30
N ILE A 124 -7.17 -3.11 -11.31
CA ILE A 124 -7.95 -1.89 -11.53
C ILE A 124 -6.97 -0.74 -11.69
N ASP A 125 -6.96 -0.12 -12.85
CA ASP A 125 -6.07 0.99 -13.16
C ASP A 125 -6.80 2.31 -12.99
N VAL A 126 -6.38 3.09 -11.99
CA VAL A 126 -6.89 4.43 -11.71
C VAL A 126 -5.78 5.47 -11.81
N SER A 127 -4.65 5.12 -12.43
CA SER A 127 -3.46 5.96 -12.50
C SER A 127 -3.58 7.17 -13.42
N PHE A 128 -4.63 7.25 -14.20
CA PHE A 128 -4.85 8.32 -15.16
C PHE A 128 -6.19 9.02 -14.90
N LYS A 129 -6.37 10.18 -15.51
CA LYS A 129 -7.66 10.86 -15.44
C LYS A 129 -8.65 10.16 -16.36
N GLY A 130 -9.88 10.02 -15.88
CA GLY A 130 -10.95 9.37 -16.60
C GLY A 130 -11.49 8.17 -15.84
N ASN A 131 -12.22 7.33 -16.55
CA ASN A 131 -12.84 6.16 -15.95
C ASN A 131 -11.81 5.07 -15.63
N PRO A 132 -11.94 4.40 -14.50
CA PRO A 132 -11.09 3.26 -14.19
C PRO A 132 -11.16 2.18 -15.27
N VAL A 133 -10.03 1.50 -15.47
CA VAL A 133 -9.95 0.37 -16.41
C VAL A 133 -9.60 -0.88 -15.62
N PHE A 134 -10.37 -1.94 -15.84
CA PHE A 134 -10.07 -3.25 -15.26
C PHE A 134 -9.41 -4.15 -16.30
N ARG A 135 -8.26 -4.71 -15.94
CA ARG A 135 -7.57 -5.71 -16.77
C ARG A 135 -7.60 -7.03 -16.03
N GLN A 136 -8.38 -7.97 -16.54
CA GLN A 136 -8.50 -9.30 -15.96
C GLN A 136 -7.21 -10.08 -16.12
N GLU A 137 -6.85 -10.79 -15.06
CA GLU A 137 -5.69 -11.65 -15.04
C GLU A 137 -5.85 -12.86 -15.97
#